data_b9a9f08edb30b0d01c710fa6e86ef57d
#
_entry.id   b9a9f08edb30b0d01c710fa6e86ef57d
#
_cell.length_a   1.000
_cell.length_b   1.000
_cell.length_c   1.000
_cell.angle_alpha   90.00
_cell.angle_beta   90.00
_cell.angle_gamma   90.00
#
_symmetry.space_group_name_H-M   'P 1'
#
loop_
_entity.id
_entity.type
_entity.pdbx_description
1 polymer ?
#
loop_
_entity_poly.entity_id
_entity_poly.type
_entity_poly.pdbx_seq_one_letter_code
_entity_poly.pdbx_strand_id
1 'polypeptide(L)'
;MILGAIVLMSALALWAIPSVLERNLLRPYWLLRRRQYDTLITSGFIHGDFGHLLFNSLTFFFFGPPLEHRIGTARFVALYFIGLVLSSLGTVYKQRNNPDYAALGASGAIMAILFAYIVYYPKQMIYLYFAIPIPASLFAFGYVAYSWWASKHKRDNINHDAHLDGAFVGLIFVGLTDFPAWSRALHLVFG
;
A
#
# COMPACT_ATOMS: atom_id res chain seq x y z
N MET A 1 10.91 11.23 -5.63
CA MET A 1 9.86 11.87 -6.45
C MET A 1 8.44 11.44 -6.04
N ILE A 2 8.09 10.14 -5.97
CA ILE A 2 6.72 9.65 -5.64
C ILE A 2 6.23 10.20 -4.30
N LEU A 3 7.02 10.10 -3.22
CA LEU A 3 6.65 10.62 -1.89
C LEU A 3 6.33 12.12 -1.92
N GLY A 4 7.15 12.90 -2.64
CA GLY A 4 6.90 14.34 -2.79
C GLY A 4 5.57 14.64 -3.49
N ALA A 5 5.20 13.85 -4.51
CA ALA A 5 3.92 13.98 -5.19
C ALA A 5 2.74 13.60 -4.26
N ILE A 6 2.88 12.54 -3.46
CA ILE A 6 1.88 12.14 -2.46
C ILE A 6 1.64 13.27 -1.46
N VAL A 7 2.71 13.81 -0.87
CA VAL A 7 2.62 14.88 0.13
C VAL A 7 2.00 16.14 -0.46
N LEU A 8 2.47 16.57 -1.65
CA LEU A 8 1.97 17.77 -2.33
C LEU A 8 0.49 17.66 -2.68
N MET A 9 0.08 16.55 -3.34
CA MET A 9 -1.31 16.36 -3.76
C MET A 9 -2.26 16.22 -2.56
N SER A 10 -1.83 15.52 -1.50
CA SER A 10 -2.60 15.43 -0.27
C SER A 10 -2.71 16.76 0.45
N ALA A 11 -1.65 17.55 0.51
CA ALA A 11 -1.67 18.88 1.11
C ALA A 11 -2.64 19.82 0.35
N LEU A 12 -2.59 19.80 -0.98
CA LEU A 12 -3.55 20.54 -1.81
C LEU A 12 -4.99 20.12 -1.55
N ALA A 13 -5.24 18.80 -1.48
CA ALA A 13 -6.58 18.25 -1.25
C ALA A 13 -7.14 18.56 0.14
N LEU A 14 -6.30 18.50 1.18
CA LEU A 14 -6.72 18.68 2.57
C LEU A 14 -6.90 20.15 2.97
N TRP A 15 -6.02 21.04 2.47
CA TRP A 15 -5.92 22.39 3.03
C TRP A 15 -6.14 23.52 2.03
N ALA A 16 -6.01 23.26 0.72
CA ALA A 16 -6.10 24.32 -0.27
C ALA A 16 -7.28 24.20 -1.23
N ILE A 17 -7.52 23.02 -1.77
CA ILE A 17 -8.49 22.81 -2.86
C ILE A 17 -9.31 21.54 -2.60
N PRO A 18 -10.42 21.61 -1.82
CA PRO A 18 -11.24 20.43 -1.49
C PRO A 18 -11.79 19.67 -2.71
N SER A 19 -11.98 20.33 -3.84
CA SER A 19 -12.42 19.68 -5.08
C SER A 19 -11.39 18.69 -5.64
N VAL A 20 -10.10 18.84 -5.30
CA VAL A 20 -9.06 17.86 -5.63
C VAL A 20 -9.32 16.53 -4.92
N LEU A 21 -9.75 16.57 -3.63
CA LEU A 21 -10.13 15.37 -2.90
C LEU A 21 -11.29 14.65 -3.61
N GLU A 22 -12.40 15.36 -3.80
CA GLU A 22 -13.63 14.80 -4.38
C GLU A 22 -13.43 14.21 -5.77
N ARG A 23 -12.64 14.89 -6.62
CA ARG A 23 -12.38 14.48 -8.01
C ARG A 23 -11.55 13.20 -8.09
N ASN A 24 -10.68 12.96 -7.13
CA ASN A 24 -9.71 11.86 -7.17
C ASN A 24 -10.08 10.66 -6.28
N LEU A 25 -11.22 10.69 -5.59
CA LEU A 25 -11.72 9.53 -4.84
C LEU A 25 -11.96 8.34 -5.76
N LEU A 26 -11.45 7.17 -5.39
CA LEU A 26 -11.79 5.90 -6.03
C LEU A 26 -13.20 5.50 -5.60
N ARG A 27 -14.17 5.67 -6.48
CA ARG A 27 -15.55 5.26 -6.28
C ARG A 27 -15.90 4.10 -7.22
N PRO A 28 -15.82 2.83 -6.79
CA PRO A 28 -15.99 1.66 -7.64
C PRO A 28 -17.27 1.66 -8.49
N TYR A 29 -18.39 2.10 -7.92
CA TYR A 29 -19.66 2.22 -8.64
C TYR A 29 -19.55 3.18 -9.83
N TRP A 30 -18.96 4.36 -9.63
CA TRP A 30 -18.83 5.40 -10.65
C TRP A 30 -17.66 5.16 -11.59
N LEU A 31 -16.58 4.54 -11.11
CA LEU A 31 -15.45 4.12 -11.93
C LEU A 31 -15.92 3.31 -13.15
N LEU A 32 -16.79 2.32 -12.92
CA LEU A 32 -17.28 1.45 -14.00
C LEU A 32 -18.34 2.15 -14.89
N ARG A 33 -19.22 2.97 -14.31
CA ARG A 33 -20.34 3.58 -15.02
C ARG A 33 -19.97 4.89 -15.73
N ARG A 34 -19.05 5.66 -15.15
CA ARG A 34 -18.56 6.94 -15.71
C ARG A 34 -17.17 6.83 -16.31
N ARG A 35 -16.58 5.61 -16.35
CA ARG A 35 -15.25 5.33 -16.89
C ARG A 35 -14.14 6.17 -16.24
N GLN A 36 -14.22 6.42 -14.94
CA GLN A 36 -13.25 7.22 -14.18
C GLN A 36 -12.02 6.39 -13.82
N TYR A 37 -11.42 5.68 -14.79
CA TYR A 37 -10.31 4.74 -14.57
C TYR A 37 -9.04 5.41 -14.07
N ASP A 38 -8.87 6.70 -14.31
CA ASP A 38 -7.79 7.53 -13.78
C ASP A 38 -7.75 7.52 -12.24
N THR A 39 -8.91 7.35 -11.58
CA THR A 39 -8.98 7.30 -10.11
C THR A 39 -8.34 6.06 -9.50
N LEU A 40 -8.07 4.99 -10.27
CA LEU A 40 -7.25 3.87 -9.82
C LEU A 40 -5.82 4.29 -9.48
N ILE A 41 -5.34 5.37 -10.10
CA ILE A 41 -4.00 5.91 -9.87
C ILE A 41 -4.08 7.16 -9.00
N THR A 42 -4.94 8.12 -9.35
CA THR A 42 -4.94 9.44 -8.72
C THR A 42 -5.41 9.38 -7.27
N SER A 43 -6.27 8.42 -6.89
CA SER A 43 -6.69 8.21 -5.50
C SER A 43 -5.53 7.84 -4.57
N GLY A 44 -4.47 7.23 -5.10
CA GLY A 44 -3.28 6.88 -4.34
C GLY A 44 -2.36 8.06 -4.02
N PHE A 45 -2.65 9.25 -4.53
CA PHE A 45 -1.88 10.47 -4.25
C PHE A 45 -2.58 11.43 -3.31
N ILE A 46 -3.79 11.09 -2.84
CA ILE A 46 -4.56 11.89 -1.89
C ILE A 46 -4.85 11.11 -0.61
N HIS A 47 -4.98 11.81 0.51
CA HIS A 47 -5.27 11.24 1.81
C HIS A 47 -6.43 11.97 2.47
N GLY A 48 -7.21 11.27 3.31
CA GLY A 48 -8.43 11.80 3.93
C GLY A 48 -8.19 12.64 5.16
N ASP A 49 -7.02 12.44 5.80
CA ASP A 49 -6.62 13.17 7.00
C ASP A 49 -5.09 13.18 7.14
N PHE A 50 -4.61 14.03 8.06
CA PHE A 50 -3.19 14.21 8.34
C PHE A 50 -2.53 12.93 8.90
N GLY A 51 -3.23 12.20 9.77
CA GLY A 51 -2.70 10.95 10.36
C GLY A 51 -2.46 9.89 9.29
N HIS A 52 -3.43 9.73 8.38
CA HIS A 52 -3.33 8.82 7.25
C HIS A 52 -2.15 9.19 6.33
N LEU A 53 -2.00 10.47 5.97
CA LEU A 53 -0.87 10.97 5.19
C LEU A 53 0.47 10.73 5.91
N LEU A 54 0.53 11.04 7.22
CA LEU A 54 1.74 10.90 8.01
C LEU A 54 2.22 9.46 8.07
N PHE A 55 1.35 8.50 8.42
CA PHE A 55 1.72 7.09 8.54
C PHE A 55 2.15 6.49 7.20
N ASN A 56 1.46 6.82 6.11
CA ASN A 56 1.87 6.41 4.77
C ASN A 56 3.23 6.99 4.38
N SER A 57 3.44 8.30 4.64
CA SER A 57 4.70 8.97 4.34
C SER A 57 5.87 8.41 5.13
N LEU A 58 5.69 8.13 6.42
CA LEU A 58 6.71 7.52 7.27
C LEU A 58 7.05 6.10 6.80
N THR A 59 6.05 5.27 6.51
CA THR A 59 6.28 3.92 5.99
C THR A 59 7.05 3.98 4.67
N PHE A 60 6.64 4.84 3.74
CA PHE A 60 7.36 5.03 2.48
C PHE A 60 8.79 5.52 2.72
N PHE A 61 9.00 6.46 3.62
CA PHE A 61 10.32 7.05 3.92
C PHE A 61 11.30 6.01 4.49
N PHE A 62 10.85 5.13 5.38
CA PHE A 62 11.72 4.13 6.01
C PHE A 62 11.99 2.92 5.10
N PHE A 63 11.02 2.48 4.32
CA PHE A 63 11.13 1.23 3.55
C PHE A 63 11.35 1.45 2.05
N GLY A 64 10.89 2.58 1.50
CA GLY A 64 11.02 2.88 0.08
C GLY A 64 12.47 3.03 -0.40
N PRO A 65 13.26 3.96 0.14
CA PRO A 65 14.62 4.20 -0.34
C PRO A 65 15.55 2.98 -0.25
N PRO A 66 15.57 2.20 0.86
CA PRO A 66 16.38 0.99 0.92
C PRO A 66 15.96 -0.06 -0.11
N LEU A 67 14.63 -0.22 -0.33
CA LEU A 67 14.13 -1.12 -1.36
C LEU A 67 14.49 -0.62 -2.76
N GLU A 68 14.28 0.67 -3.05
CA GLU A 68 14.64 1.26 -4.34
C GLU A 68 16.12 1.06 -4.65
N HIS A 69 17.01 1.28 -3.67
CA HIS A 69 18.44 1.02 -3.82
C HIS A 69 18.73 -0.45 -4.13
N ARG A 70 17.95 -1.37 -3.54
CA ARG A 70 18.12 -2.82 -3.70
C ARG A 70 17.67 -3.33 -5.06
N ILE A 71 16.50 -2.88 -5.57
CA ILE A 71 15.89 -3.43 -6.80
C ILE A 71 16.03 -2.51 -8.02
N GLY A 72 16.52 -1.29 -7.82
CA GLY A 72 16.64 -0.25 -8.84
C GLY A 72 15.36 0.53 -9.06
N THR A 73 15.50 1.81 -9.48
CA THR A 73 14.37 2.75 -9.60
C THR A 73 13.27 2.26 -10.53
N ALA A 74 13.62 1.65 -11.66
CA ALA A 74 12.60 1.19 -12.64
C ALA A 74 11.67 0.12 -12.03
N ARG A 75 12.24 -0.88 -11.34
CA ARG A 75 11.45 -1.92 -10.67
C ARG A 75 10.67 -1.36 -9.46
N PHE A 76 11.26 -0.42 -8.73
CA PHE A 76 10.60 0.24 -7.60
C PHE A 76 9.36 1.02 -8.04
N VAL A 77 9.48 1.83 -9.11
CA VAL A 77 8.36 2.58 -9.69
C VAL A 77 7.29 1.62 -10.21
N ALA A 78 7.70 0.56 -10.93
CA ALA A 78 6.77 -0.48 -11.39
C ALA A 78 6.03 -1.13 -10.21
N LEU A 79 6.73 -1.54 -9.14
CA LEU A 79 6.13 -2.12 -7.94
C LEU A 79 5.10 -1.17 -7.31
N TYR A 80 5.44 0.13 -7.19
CA TYR A 80 4.53 1.12 -6.63
C TYR A 80 3.21 1.19 -7.41
N PHE A 81 3.27 1.37 -8.74
CA PHE A 81 2.05 1.51 -9.56
C PHE A 81 1.28 0.20 -9.72
N ILE A 82 1.97 -0.93 -9.85
CA ILE A 82 1.34 -2.26 -9.86
C ILE A 82 0.64 -2.51 -8.52
N GLY A 83 1.31 -2.23 -7.40
CA GLY A 83 0.75 -2.33 -6.05
C GLY A 83 -0.48 -1.46 -5.88
N LEU A 84 -0.42 -0.20 -6.34
CA LEU A 84 -1.52 0.75 -6.26
C LEU A 84 -2.78 0.26 -7.01
N VAL A 85 -2.60 -0.20 -8.24
CA VAL A 85 -3.71 -0.65 -9.08
C VAL A 85 -4.25 -2.00 -8.60
N LEU A 86 -3.39 -3.00 -8.44
CA LEU A 86 -3.83 -4.37 -8.12
C LEU A 86 -4.45 -4.47 -6.73
N SER A 87 -3.92 -3.75 -5.72
CA SER A 87 -4.51 -3.73 -4.38
C SER A 87 -5.92 -3.15 -4.35
N SER A 88 -6.25 -2.29 -5.31
CA SER A 88 -7.58 -1.67 -5.42
C SER A 88 -8.61 -2.57 -6.11
N LEU A 89 -8.19 -3.59 -6.88
CA LEU A 89 -9.12 -4.40 -7.68
C LEU A 89 -10.10 -5.21 -6.83
N GLY A 90 -9.65 -5.78 -5.70
CA GLY A 90 -10.52 -6.48 -4.74
C GLY A 90 -11.62 -5.56 -4.22
N THR A 91 -11.26 -4.34 -3.84
CA THR A 91 -12.20 -3.29 -3.40
C THR A 91 -13.16 -2.90 -4.52
N VAL A 92 -12.66 -2.70 -5.74
CA VAL A 92 -13.50 -2.37 -6.90
C VAL A 92 -14.53 -3.47 -7.13
N TYR A 93 -14.14 -4.73 -7.09
CA TYR A 93 -15.06 -5.84 -7.27
C TYR A 93 -16.13 -5.91 -6.17
N LYS A 94 -15.72 -5.79 -4.90
CA LYS A 94 -16.65 -5.85 -3.74
C LYS A 94 -17.64 -4.70 -3.74
N GLN A 95 -17.20 -3.48 -4.04
CA GLN A 95 -17.97 -2.25 -3.88
C GLN A 95 -18.61 -1.74 -5.19
N ARG A 96 -18.53 -2.49 -6.28
CA ARG A 96 -19.04 -2.09 -7.60
C ARG A 96 -20.53 -1.73 -7.65
N ASN A 97 -21.30 -2.20 -6.68
CA ASN A 97 -22.74 -1.95 -6.59
C ASN A 97 -23.11 -0.95 -5.46
N ASN A 98 -22.12 -0.40 -4.74
CA ASN A 98 -22.33 0.55 -3.66
C ASN A 98 -22.00 1.97 -4.15
N PRO A 99 -23.02 2.83 -4.41
CA PRO A 99 -22.81 4.17 -4.93
C PRO A 99 -22.17 5.14 -3.93
N ASP A 100 -22.26 4.84 -2.63
CA ASP A 100 -21.80 5.71 -1.54
C ASP A 100 -20.37 5.38 -1.09
N TYR A 101 -19.82 4.25 -1.53
CA TYR A 101 -18.47 3.86 -1.16
C TYR A 101 -17.42 4.68 -1.91
N ALA A 102 -16.44 5.15 -1.16
CA ALA A 102 -15.24 5.79 -1.69
C ALA A 102 -14.00 5.31 -0.94
N ALA A 103 -12.87 5.24 -1.65
CA ALA A 103 -11.56 4.91 -1.09
C ALA A 103 -10.50 5.89 -1.62
N LEU A 104 -9.41 6.02 -0.87
CA LEU A 104 -8.26 6.85 -1.21
C LEU A 104 -7.03 6.39 -0.43
N GLY A 105 -5.86 6.89 -0.82
CA GLY A 105 -4.60 6.66 -0.11
C GLY A 105 -3.65 5.73 -0.84
N ALA A 106 -2.36 5.96 -0.63
CA ALA A 106 -1.25 5.17 -1.19
C ALA A 106 -1.06 3.81 -0.52
N SER A 107 -1.84 3.48 0.52
CA SER A 107 -1.51 2.42 1.47
C SER A 107 -1.36 1.03 0.84
N GLY A 108 -2.14 0.69 -0.18
CA GLY A 108 -1.98 -0.58 -0.91
C GLY A 108 -0.62 -0.69 -1.61
N ALA A 109 -0.17 0.38 -2.28
CA ALA A 109 1.16 0.43 -2.89
C ALA A 109 2.28 0.41 -1.85
N ILE A 110 2.07 1.11 -0.72
CA ILE A 110 3.02 1.15 0.40
C ILE A 110 3.14 -0.22 1.07
N MET A 111 2.05 -0.97 1.19
CA MET A 111 2.10 -2.36 1.65
C MET A 111 2.87 -3.25 0.67
N ALA A 112 2.71 -3.05 -0.63
CA ALA A 112 3.52 -3.78 -1.62
C ALA A 112 5.02 -3.49 -1.47
N ILE A 113 5.41 -2.22 -1.25
CA ILE A 113 6.80 -1.84 -0.94
C ILE A 113 7.29 -2.48 0.35
N LEU A 114 6.52 -2.39 1.44
CA LEU A 114 6.89 -2.94 2.74
C LEU A 114 7.09 -4.46 2.68
N PHE A 115 6.17 -5.18 2.04
CA PHE A 115 6.27 -6.64 1.95
C PHE A 115 7.36 -7.11 0.98
N ALA A 116 7.61 -6.37 -0.12
CA ALA A 116 8.80 -6.59 -0.94
C ALA A 116 10.10 -6.37 -0.14
N TYR A 117 10.17 -5.29 0.67
CA TYR A 117 11.30 -5.02 1.56
C TYR A 117 11.53 -6.18 2.54
N ILE A 118 10.48 -6.73 3.15
CA ILE A 118 10.58 -7.84 4.11
C ILE A 118 11.20 -9.09 3.47
N VAL A 119 10.92 -9.36 2.20
CA VAL A 119 11.55 -10.49 1.47
C VAL A 119 13.07 -10.31 1.37
N TYR A 120 13.55 -9.08 1.12
CA TYR A 120 15.00 -8.84 1.06
C TYR A 120 15.68 -8.78 2.43
N TYR A 121 14.94 -8.37 3.47
CA TYR A 121 15.46 -8.10 4.82
C TYR A 121 14.63 -8.77 5.93
N PRO A 122 14.42 -10.11 5.91
CA PRO A 122 13.44 -10.79 6.77
C PRO A 122 13.81 -10.77 8.26
N LYS A 123 15.10 -10.63 8.60
CA LYS A 123 15.60 -10.54 9.98
C LYS A 123 15.78 -9.11 10.49
N GLN A 124 15.58 -8.10 9.62
CA GLN A 124 15.67 -6.71 10.04
C GLN A 124 14.57 -6.37 11.04
N MET A 125 14.87 -5.51 12.02
CA MET A 125 13.88 -5.07 13.00
C MET A 125 13.01 -3.97 12.43
N ILE A 126 11.69 -4.16 12.53
CA ILE A 126 10.69 -3.12 12.31
C ILE A 126 10.28 -2.60 13.68
N TYR A 127 10.36 -1.29 13.87
CA TYR A 127 10.01 -0.67 15.15
C TYR A 127 8.55 -0.23 15.13
N LEU A 128 7.67 -1.05 15.72
CA LEU A 128 6.26 -0.71 15.86
C LEU A 128 6.12 0.49 16.82
N TYR A 129 5.39 1.51 16.37
CA TYR A 129 5.27 2.80 17.08
C TYR A 129 6.63 3.41 17.47
N PHE A 130 7.68 3.18 16.69
CA PHE A 130 9.06 3.63 16.94
C PHE A 130 9.72 3.09 18.21
N ALA A 131 9.09 2.18 18.92
CA ALA A 131 9.54 1.69 20.24
C ALA A 131 9.72 0.18 20.30
N ILE A 132 8.83 -0.60 19.72
CA ILE A 132 8.82 -2.07 19.90
C ILE A 132 9.50 -2.72 18.69
N PRO A 133 10.72 -3.29 18.85
CA PRO A 133 11.42 -3.98 17.78
C PRO A 133 10.78 -5.35 17.51
N ILE A 134 10.33 -5.58 16.30
CA ILE A 134 9.74 -6.85 15.83
C ILE A 134 10.53 -7.30 14.59
N PRO A 135 11.01 -8.56 14.51
CA PRO A 135 11.59 -9.07 13.27
C PRO A 135 10.63 -8.93 12.10
N ALA A 136 11.14 -8.48 10.95
CA ALA A 136 10.31 -8.16 9.79
C ALA A 136 9.45 -9.36 9.33
N SER A 137 10.00 -10.58 9.39
CA SER A 137 9.23 -11.79 9.09
C SER A 137 8.07 -12.01 10.07
N LEU A 138 8.31 -11.84 11.37
CA LEU A 138 7.25 -11.97 12.38
C LEU A 138 6.18 -10.89 12.22
N PHE A 139 6.61 -9.66 11.94
CA PHE A 139 5.69 -8.57 11.59
C PHE A 139 4.81 -8.94 10.39
N ALA A 140 5.39 -9.51 9.32
CA ALA A 140 4.64 -9.88 8.13
C ALA A 140 3.53 -10.89 8.44
N PHE A 141 3.83 -11.96 9.19
CA PHE A 141 2.83 -12.95 9.59
C PHE A 141 1.72 -12.34 10.46
N GLY A 142 2.10 -11.58 11.48
CA GLY A 142 1.14 -10.91 12.37
C GLY A 142 0.26 -9.92 11.61
N TYR A 143 0.86 -9.15 10.70
CA TYR A 143 0.13 -8.18 9.89
C TYR A 143 -0.88 -8.83 8.94
N VAL A 144 -0.50 -9.90 8.25
CA VAL A 144 -1.41 -10.65 7.36
C VAL A 144 -2.57 -11.23 8.16
N ALA A 145 -2.29 -11.90 9.30
CA ALA A 145 -3.31 -12.47 10.17
C ALA A 145 -4.27 -11.39 10.70
N TYR A 146 -3.72 -10.25 11.18
CA TYR A 146 -4.51 -9.12 11.64
C TYR A 146 -5.38 -8.52 10.53
N SER A 147 -4.80 -8.23 9.36
CA SER A 147 -5.52 -7.60 8.25
C SER A 147 -6.64 -8.51 7.73
N TRP A 148 -6.40 -9.81 7.65
CA TRP A 148 -7.42 -10.79 7.29
C TRP A 148 -8.58 -10.84 8.30
N TRP A 149 -8.27 -10.84 9.60
CA TRP A 149 -9.29 -10.77 10.63
C TRP A 149 -10.05 -9.44 10.61
N ALA A 150 -9.32 -8.32 10.50
CA ALA A 150 -9.89 -6.99 10.52
C ALA A 150 -10.79 -6.72 9.31
N SER A 151 -10.44 -7.24 8.12
CA SER A 151 -11.26 -7.11 6.91
C SER A 151 -12.67 -7.72 7.06
N LYS A 152 -12.84 -8.64 8.01
CA LYS A 152 -14.12 -9.32 8.27
C LYS A 152 -14.89 -8.77 9.47
N HIS A 153 -14.19 -8.20 10.45
CA HIS A 153 -14.77 -7.90 11.76
C HIS A 153 -14.77 -6.42 12.10
N LYS A 154 -13.82 -5.63 11.55
CA LYS A 154 -13.76 -4.20 11.83
C LYS A 154 -14.64 -3.38 10.89
N ARG A 155 -15.21 -2.30 11.44
CA ARG A 155 -15.99 -1.28 10.72
C ARG A 155 -15.33 0.09 10.88
N ASP A 156 -14.00 0.10 10.77
CA ASP A 156 -13.22 1.35 10.73
C ASP A 156 -13.10 1.86 9.28
N ASN A 157 -12.48 3.03 9.12
CA ASN A 157 -12.28 3.65 7.80
C ASN A 157 -11.03 3.10 7.07
N ILE A 158 -10.48 1.95 7.53
CA ILE A 158 -9.29 1.35 6.94
C ILE A 158 -9.70 0.28 5.93
N ASN A 159 -9.20 0.39 4.71
CA ASN A 159 -9.41 -0.64 3.69
C ASN A 159 -8.43 -1.81 3.90
N HIS A 160 -8.73 -2.67 4.88
CA HIS A 160 -7.90 -3.83 5.22
C HIS A 160 -7.74 -4.83 4.06
N ASP A 161 -8.74 -4.94 3.18
CA ASP A 161 -8.62 -5.76 1.97
C ASP A 161 -7.53 -5.24 1.04
N ALA A 162 -7.54 -3.93 0.73
CA ALA A 162 -6.51 -3.33 -0.12
C ALA A 162 -5.11 -3.42 0.48
N HIS A 163 -4.99 -3.34 1.81
CA HIS A 163 -3.71 -3.55 2.50
C HIS A 163 -3.21 -4.98 2.34
N LEU A 164 -4.09 -5.96 2.51
CA LEU A 164 -3.77 -7.37 2.33
C LEU A 164 -3.39 -7.69 0.88
N ASP A 165 -4.19 -7.20 -0.07
CA ASP A 165 -3.92 -7.35 -1.50
C ASP A 165 -2.56 -6.72 -1.87
N GLY A 166 -2.27 -5.52 -1.33
CA GLY A 166 -0.97 -4.87 -1.50
C GLY A 166 0.20 -5.69 -0.98
N ALA A 167 0.05 -6.27 0.22
CA ALA A 167 1.05 -7.15 0.79
C ALA A 167 1.34 -8.35 -0.13
N PHE A 168 0.30 -9.01 -0.63
CA PHE A 168 0.46 -10.12 -1.58
C PHE A 168 1.09 -9.68 -2.90
N VAL A 169 0.73 -8.51 -3.43
CA VAL A 169 1.37 -7.97 -4.64
C VAL A 169 2.88 -7.80 -4.43
N GLY A 170 3.31 -7.27 -3.29
CA GLY A 170 4.72 -7.12 -2.96
C GLY A 170 5.48 -8.45 -2.92
N LEU A 171 4.89 -9.44 -2.26
CA LEU A 171 5.44 -10.80 -2.19
C LEU A 171 5.55 -11.43 -3.58
N ILE A 172 4.49 -11.40 -4.37
CA ILE A 172 4.45 -11.97 -5.72
C ILE A 172 5.43 -11.26 -6.65
N PHE A 173 5.50 -9.92 -6.57
CA PHE A 173 6.41 -9.14 -7.39
C PHE A 173 7.87 -9.57 -7.22
N VAL A 174 8.33 -9.74 -5.97
CA VAL A 174 9.70 -10.24 -5.73
C VAL A 174 9.84 -11.68 -6.22
N GLY A 175 8.84 -12.54 -6.00
CA GLY A 175 8.86 -13.93 -6.50
C GLY A 175 9.03 -14.02 -8.01
N LEU A 176 8.42 -13.12 -8.76
CA LEU A 176 8.49 -13.08 -10.22
C LEU A 176 9.76 -12.38 -10.76
N THR A 177 10.31 -11.42 -10.03
CA THR A 177 11.44 -10.58 -10.51
C THR A 177 12.79 -10.96 -9.92
N ASP A 178 12.81 -11.62 -8.75
CA ASP A 178 14.02 -12.08 -8.04
C ASP A 178 13.72 -13.32 -7.19
N PHE A 179 13.40 -14.44 -7.82
CA PHE A 179 13.13 -15.70 -7.12
C PHE A 179 14.25 -16.15 -6.17
N PRO A 180 15.56 -15.95 -6.48
CA PRO A 180 16.63 -16.22 -5.52
C PRO A 180 16.52 -15.44 -4.20
N ALA A 181 16.02 -14.21 -4.22
CA ALA A 181 15.75 -13.46 -2.97
C ALA A 181 14.65 -14.13 -2.14
N TRP A 182 13.60 -14.60 -2.78
CA TRP A 182 12.54 -15.39 -2.14
C TRP A 182 13.08 -16.66 -1.48
N SER A 183 13.85 -17.45 -2.21
CA SER A 183 14.45 -18.69 -1.69
C SER A 183 15.33 -18.41 -0.46
N ARG A 184 16.18 -17.37 -0.54
CA ARG A 184 17.00 -16.93 0.62
C ARG A 184 16.14 -16.51 1.81
N ALA A 185 15.05 -15.74 1.58
CA ALA A 185 14.17 -15.32 2.66
C ALA A 185 13.55 -16.51 3.39
N LEU A 186 13.02 -17.48 2.64
CA LEU A 186 12.44 -18.68 3.21
C LEU A 186 13.46 -19.48 4.04
N HIS A 187 14.69 -19.65 3.52
CA HIS A 187 15.75 -20.33 4.26
C HIS A 187 16.17 -19.56 5.53
N LEU A 188 16.20 -18.24 5.50
CA LEU A 188 16.53 -17.42 6.67
C LEU A 188 15.45 -17.45 7.76
N VAL A 189 14.19 -17.72 7.40
CA VAL A 189 13.04 -17.72 8.33
C VAL A 189 12.79 -19.13 8.89
N PHE A 190 12.92 -20.16 8.07
CA PHE A 190 12.48 -21.53 8.39
C PHE A 190 13.63 -22.57 8.41
N GLY A 191 14.81 -22.25 7.88
CA GLY A 191 16.00 -23.12 7.86
C GLY A 191 16.93 -22.78 9.01
#